data_5c9975a70fbac91b2207b56c79bb9af9
#
_entry.id   5c9975a70fbac91b2207b56c79bb9af9
#
_cell.length_a   1.000
_cell.length_b   1.000
_cell.length_c   1.000
_cell.angle_alpha   90.00
_cell.angle_beta   90.00
_cell.angle_gamma   90.00
#
_symmetry.space_group_name_H-M   'P 1'
#
loop_
_entity.id
_entity.type
_entity.pdbx_description
1 polymer ?
#
loop_
_entity_poly.entity_id
_entity_poly.type
_entity_poly.pdbx_seq_one_letter_code
_entity_poly.pdbx_strand_id
1 'polypeptide(L)'
;MANIASSLQQLPAAVGEQVKVVFVTTDPARDSAPVLRVWLDNFDTRFIGLTGSEAAIAAAQRAAYLPPASKTADTDHGYGVNHASFVLAYTKDNLAHVIYPGGVTAMNWAQDLPLLVQEAWSSR
;
A
#
# COMPACT_ATOMS: atom_id res chain seq x y z
N MET A 1 -6.80 2.95 -0.75
CA MET A 1 -7.28 1.56 -0.48
C MET A 1 -8.61 1.27 -1.19
N ALA A 2 -9.63 2.13 -1.07
CA ALA A 2 -10.94 1.89 -1.67
C ALA A 2 -10.92 1.65 -3.19
N ASN A 3 -10.16 2.43 -3.95
CA ASN A 3 -10.06 2.27 -5.39
C ASN A 3 -9.40 0.94 -5.81
N ILE A 4 -8.39 0.49 -5.08
CA ILE A 4 -7.76 -0.81 -5.32
C ILE A 4 -8.75 -1.94 -5.00
N ALA A 5 -9.43 -1.86 -3.86
CA ALA A 5 -10.43 -2.85 -3.48
C ALA A 5 -11.55 -2.95 -4.51
N SER A 6 -12.08 -1.81 -4.95
CA SER A 6 -13.13 -1.75 -5.99
C SER A 6 -12.67 -2.36 -7.30
N SER A 7 -11.44 -2.09 -7.73
CA SER A 7 -10.90 -2.66 -8.97
C SER A 7 -10.74 -4.18 -8.89
N LEU A 8 -10.25 -4.69 -7.76
CA LEU A 8 -10.08 -6.13 -7.55
C LEU A 8 -11.40 -6.90 -7.56
N GLN A 9 -12.49 -6.28 -7.10
CA GLN A 9 -13.84 -6.88 -7.15
C GLN A 9 -14.37 -7.00 -8.59
N GLN A 10 -13.92 -6.14 -9.48
CA GLN A 10 -14.36 -6.12 -10.89
C GLN A 10 -13.50 -7.02 -11.80
N LEU A 11 -12.31 -7.39 -11.37
CA LEU A 11 -11.39 -8.21 -12.14
C LEU A 11 -11.70 -9.70 -12.02
N PRO A 12 -11.35 -10.51 -13.05
CA PRO A 12 -11.45 -11.95 -12.94
C PRO A 12 -10.69 -12.50 -11.73
N ALA A 13 -11.24 -13.51 -11.07
CA ALA A 13 -10.63 -14.13 -9.89
C ALA A 13 -9.18 -14.60 -10.16
N ALA A 14 -8.91 -15.13 -11.35
CA ALA A 14 -7.57 -15.54 -11.77
C ALA A 14 -6.54 -14.41 -11.72
N VAL A 15 -6.94 -13.17 -11.92
CA VAL A 15 -6.07 -11.99 -11.77
C VAL A 15 -6.01 -11.55 -10.31
N GLY A 16 -7.16 -11.38 -9.68
CA GLY A 16 -7.24 -10.89 -8.31
C GLY A 16 -6.52 -11.76 -7.29
N GLU A 17 -6.53 -13.07 -7.46
CA GLU A 17 -5.83 -14.03 -6.59
C GLU A 17 -4.31 -13.91 -6.64
N GLN A 18 -3.76 -13.37 -7.71
CA GLN A 18 -2.33 -13.14 -7.87
C GLN A 18 -1.85 -11.80 -7.30
N VAL A 19 -2.78 -10.91 -6.92
CA VAL A 19 -2.46 -9.59 -6.38
C VAL A 19 -2.52 -9.63 -4.86
N LYS A 20 -1.43 -9.24 -4.23
CA LYS A 20 -1.35 -9.03 -2.77
C LYS A 20 -1.24 -7.54 -2.52
N VAL A 21 -2.14 -7.00 -1.71
CA VAL A 21 -2.10 -5.61 -1.28
C VAL A 21 -1.58 -5.53 0.15
N VAL A 22 -0.49 -4.82 0.31
CA VAL A 22 0.18 -4.64 1.61
C VAL A 22 0.15 -3.17 1.96
N PHE A 23 -0.41 -2.86 3.11
CA PHE A 23 -0.39 -1.53 3.70
C PHE A 23 0.60 -1.51 4.86
N VAL A 24 1.54 -0.59 4.84
CA VAL A 24 2.49 -0.38 5.93
C VAL A 24 2.13 0.94 6.61
N THR A 25 1.83 0.89 7.91
CA THR A 25 1.51 2.11 8.65
C THR A 25 2.72 3.05 8.71
N THR A 26 2.45 4.33 8.72
CA THR A 26 3.45 5.38 9.01
C THR A 26 3.30 5.95 10.42
N ASP A 27 2.34 5.44 11.19
CA ASP A 27 2.08 5.87 12.57
C ASP A 27 1.79 4.67 13.47
N PRO A 28 2.83 3.90 13.84
CA PRO A 28 2.65 2.70 14.64
C PRO A 28 2.13 2.99 16.05
N ALA A 29 2.26 4.23 16.54
CA ALA A 29 1.73 4.62 17.85
C ALA A 29 0.20 4.55 17.90
N ARG A 30 -0.49 4.92 16.79
CA ARG A 30 -1.95 4.86 16.67
C ARG A 30 -2.44 3.58 16.00
N ASP A 31 -1.63 2.96 15.16
CA ASP A 31 -2.01 1.85 14.30
C ASP A 31 -1.41 0.54 14.81
N SER A 32 -1.99 -0.01 15.87
CA SER A 32 -1.67 -1.39 16.30
C SER A 32 -2.16 -2.41 15.25
N ALA A 33 -1.67 -3.65 15.33
CA ALA A 33 -2.12 -4.71 14.42
C ALA A 33 -3.64 -4.93 14.44
N PRO A 34 -4.33 -4.97 15.59
CA PRO A 34 -5.79 -5.07 15.60
C PRO A 34 -6.50 -3.86 14.98
N VAL A 35 -5.99 -2.65 15.20
CA VAL A 35 -6.55 -1.42 14.61
C VAL A 35 -6.42 -1.44 13.09
N LEU A 36 -5.26 -1.82 12.56
CA LEU A 36 -5.06 -1.98 11.13
C LEU A 36 -5.99 -3.02 10.52
N ARG A 37 -6.18 -4.15 11.20
CA ARG A 37 -7.06 -5.22 10.71
C ARG A 37 -8.50 -4.72 10.56
N VAL A 38 -9.03 -4.08 11.57
CA VAL A 38 -10.39 -3.52 11.54
C VAL A 38 -10.55 -2.48 10.42
N TRP A 39 -9.56 -1.61 10.25
CA TRP A 39 -9.59 -0.59 9.21
C TRP A 39 -9.53 -1.19 7.80
N LEU A 40 -8.61 -2.13 7.56
CA LEU A 40 -8.43 -2.76 6.25
C LEU A 40 -9.63 -3.63 5.85
N ASP A 41 -10.30 -4.25 6.82
CA ASP A 41 -11.49 -5.09 6.57
C ASP A 41 -12.66 -4.27 5.99
N ASN A 42 -12.67 -2.96 6.16
CA ASN A 42 -13.64 -2.10 5.49
C ASN A 42 -13.44 -2.02 3.97
N PHE A 43 -12.28 -2.39 3.47
CA PHE A 43 -11.96 -2.38 2.04
C PHE A 43 -11.96 -3.79 1.46
N ASP A 44 -11.10 -4.65 1.99
CA ASP A 44 -10.99 -6.05 1.58
C ASP A 44 -10.29 -6.85 2.69
N THR A 45 -10.91 -7.94 3.10
CA THR A 45 -10.38 -8.81 4.18
C THR A 45 -9.06 -9.50 3.82
N ARG A 46 -8.70 -9.52 2.53
CA ARG A 46 -7.44 -10.09 2.03
C ARG A 46 -6.27 -9.11 2.12
N PHE A 47 -6.53 -7.83 2.36
CA PHE A 47 -5.47 -6.83 2.49
C PHE A 47 -4.64 -7.10 3.73
N ILE A 48 -3.33 -6.91 3.59
CA ILE A 48 -2.34 -7.18 4.64
C ILE A 48 -1.90 -5.85 5.24
N GLY A 49 -2.01 -5.72 6.56
CA GLY A 49 -1.49 -4.58 7.31
C GLY A 49 -0.21 -4.95 8.03
N LEU A 50 0.80 -4.09 7.92
CA LEU A 50 2.06 -4.24 8.63
C LEU A 50 2.28 -3.04 9.54
N THR A 51 2.70 -3.32 10.76
CA THR A 51 3.13 -2.34 11.74
C THR A 51 4.44 -2.79 12.39
N GLY A 52 5.05 -1.93 13.16
CA GLY A 52 6.31 -2.25 13.86
C GLY A 52 6.79 -1.06 14.67
N SER A 53 8.04 -1.07 15.09
CA SER A 53 8.65 0.08 15.74
C SER A 53 8.82 1.24 14.74
N GLU A 54 8.92 2.46 15.25
CA GLU A 54 9.21 3.63 14.40
C GLU A 54 10.53 3.46 13.63
N ALA A 55 11.53 2.86 14.26
CA ALA A 55 12.81 2.57 13.61
C ALA A 55 12.66 1.55 12.47
N ALA A 56 11.86 0.51 12.66
CA ALA A 56 11.60 -0.50 11.62
C ALA A 56 10.85 0.11 10.43
N ILE A 57 9.85 0.94 10.69
CA ILE A 57 9.09 1.66 9.65
C ILE A 57 10.00 2.61 8.87
N ALA A 58 10.82 3.40 9.56
CA ALA A 58 11.79 4.28 8.92
C ALA A 58 12.80 3.51 8.06
N ALA A 59 13.26 2.35 8.53
CA ALA A 59 14.15 1.49 7.75
C ALA A 59 13.48 0.95 6.49
N ALA A 60 12.22 0.54 6.59
CA ALA A 60 11.43 0.08 5.44
C ALA A 60 11.23 1.20 4.40
N GLN A 61 10.93 2.41 4.85
CA GLN A 61 10.81 3.57 3.95
C GLN A 61 12.12 3.88 3.22
N ARG A 62 13.25 3.85 3.92
CA ARG A 62 14.57 4.03 3.30
C ARG A 62 14.86 2.94 2.26
N ALA A 63 14.58 1.69 2.59
CA ALA A 63 14.76 0.56 1.68
C ALA A 63 13.90 0.67 0.41
N ALA A 64 12.73 1.28 0.53
CA ALA A 64 11.81 1.55 -0.58
C ALA A 64 12.10 2.89 -1.30
N TYR A 65 13.17 3.61 -0.91
CA TYR A 65 13.50 4.94 -1.44
C TYR A 65 12.37 5.97 -1.29
N LEU A 66 11.57 5.83 -0.25
CA LEU A 66 10.49 6.77 0.06
C LEU A 66 10.96 7.81 1.09
N PRO A 67 10.43 9.05 1.02
CA PRO A 67 10.66 10.03 2.06
C PRO A 67 10.16 9.51 3.41
N PRO A 68 10.87 9.79 4.51
CA PRO A 68 10.41 9.38 5.83
C PRO A 68 9.13 10.12 6.20
N ALA A 69 8.24 9.42 6.91
CA ALA A 69 7.08 10.06 7.53
C ALA A 69 7.51 10.99 8.65
N SER A 70 6.79 12.08 8.84
CA SER A 70 7.02 13.02 9.94
C SER A 70 5.71 13.38 10.62
N LYS A 71 5.75 13.56 11.94
CA LYS A 71 4.61 14.04 12.70
C LYS A 71 4.51 15.56 12.53
N THR A 72 3.29 16.05 12.33
CA THR A 72 3.00 17.49 12.39
C THR A 72 2.92 17.95 13.83
N ALA A 73 2.94 19.29 14.04
CA ALA A 73 2.80 19.86 15.36
C ALA A 73 1.51 19.37 16.05
N ASP A 74 1.64 19.11 17.35
CA ASP A 74 0.50 18.71 18.19
C ASP A 74 -0.48 19.89 18.30
N THR A 75 -1.76 19.61 18.12
CA THR A 75 -2.86 20.57 18.21
C THR A 75 -3.91 20.04 19.17
N ASP A 76 -4.92 20.87 19.51
CA ASP A 76 -6.07 20.46 20.33
C ASP A 76 -6.84 19.25 19.74
N HIS A 77 -6.62 18.92 18.48
CA HIS A 77 -7.22 17.79 17.79
C HIS A 77 -6.24 16.61 17.57
N GLY A 78 -5.08 16.62 18.22
CA GLY A 78 -4.01 15.64 18.05
C GLY A 78 -2.99 16.06 16.98
N TYR A 79 -2.16 15.13 16.56
CA TYR A 79 -1.13 15.35 15.55
C TYR A 79 -1.51 14.71 14.21
N GLY A 80 -1.04 15.31 13.13
CA GLY A 80 -1.08 14.71 11.80
C GLY A 80 0.23 13.98 11.47
N VAL A 81 0.22 13.19 10.41
CA VAL A 81 1.40 12.53 9.87
C VAL A 81 1.56 12.91 8.41
N ASN A 82 2.69 13.51 8.06
CA ASN A 82 3.07 13.73 6.68
C ASN A 82 3.82 12.51 6.17
N HIS A 83 3.33 11.89 5.11
CA HIS A 83 3.93 10.72 4.50
C HIS A 83 3.76 10.73 2.98
N ALA A 84 4.57 9.94 2.29
CA ALA A 84 4.42 9.74 0.86
C ALA A 84 3.14 8.95 0.56
N SER A 85 2.35 9.43 -0.41
CA SER A 85 1.12 8.78 -0.86
C SER A 85 1.36 7.97 -2.13
N PHE A 86 2.42 7.16 -2.14
CA PHE A 86 2.78 6.32 -3.27
C PHE A 86 2.36 4.87 -3.06
N VAL A 87 2.04 4.21 -4.18
CA VAL A 87 1.89 2.75 -4.22
C VAL A 87 3.03 2.20 -5.07
N LEU A 88 3.80 1.30 -4.50
CA LEU A 88 4.85 0.58 -5.20
C LEU A 88 4.30 -0.75 -5.69
N ALA A 89 4.39 -1.00 -7.00
CA ALA A 89 3.98 -2.26 -7.58
C ALA A 89 5.20 -3.18 -7.75
N TYR A 90 5.29 -4.17 -6.87
CA TYR A 90 6.28 -5.24 -6.95
C TYR A 90 5.74 -6.34 -7.84
N THR A 91 6.52 -6.73 -8.82
CA THR A 91 6.18 -7.80 -9.77
C THR A 91 6.78 -9.15 -9.33
N LYS A 92 6.56 -10.20 -10.11
CA LYS A 92 6.96 -11.58 -9.75
C LYS A 92 8.46 -11.76 -9.55
N ASP A 93 9.28 -10.88 -10.11
CA ASP A 93 10.73 -10.85 -9.89
C ASP A 93 11.13 -10.16 -8.58
N ASN A 94 10.15 -9.74 -7.77
CA ASN A 94 10.33 -9.07 -6.48
C ASN A 94 11.01 -7.68 -6.59
N LEU A 95 10.83 -7.01 -7.72
CA LEU A 95 11.28 -5.64 -7.93
C LEU A 95 10.09 -4.70 -8.15
N ALA A 96 10.20 -3.47 -7.65
CA ALA A 96 9.21 -2.43 -7.88
C ALA A 96 9.50 -1.75 -9.23
N HIS A 97 8.78 -2.17 -10.27
CA HIS A 97 8.94 -1.60 -11.61
C HIS A 97 8.06 -0.37 -11.85
N VAL A 98 7.00 -0.20 -11.07
CA VAL A 98 6.04 0.89 -11.25
C VAL A 98 5.75 1.55 -9.91
N ILE A 99 5.72 2.87 -9.94
CA ILE A 99 5.31 3.70 -8.81
C ILE A 99 4.06 4.46 -9.22
N TYR A 100 3.00 4.31 -8.44
CA TYR A 100 1.76 5.04 -8.64
C TYR A 100 1.66 6.19 -7.65
N PRO A 101 1.31 7.39 -8.10
CA PRO A 101 1.01 8.51 -7.20
C PRO A 101 -0.32 8.29 -6.49
N GLY A 102 -0.61 9.11 -5.50
CA GLY A 102 -1.94 9.15 -4.89
C GLY A 102 -3.02 9.55 -5.90
N GLY A 103 -4.26 9.10 -5.67
CA GLY A 103 -5.41 9.49 -6.48
C GLY A 103 -5.65 8.65 -7.74
N VAL A 104 -4.95 7.55 -7.92
CA VAL A 104 -5.23 6.60 -9.02
C VAL A 104 -6.65 6.03 -8.86
N THR A 105 -7.45 6.11 -9.94
CA THR A 105 -8.84 5.68 -9.94
C THR A 105 -8.99 4.17 -9.99
N ALA A 106 -10.16 3.66 -9.60
CA ALA A 106 -10.46 2.23 -9.72
C ALA A 106 -10.38 1.75 -11.17
N MET A 107 -10.78 2.58 -12.14
CA MET A 107 -10.68 2.27 -13.57
C MET A 107 -9.22 2.07 -14.01
N ASN A 108 -8.33 2.96 -13.59
CA ASN A 108 -6.91 2.85 -13.90
C ASN A 108 -6.30 1.59 -13.28
N TRP A 109 -6.63 1.29 -12.01
CA TRP A 109 -6.19 0.04 -11.38
C TRP A 109 -6.70 -1.20 -12.12
N ALA A 110 -7.97 -1.18 -12.55
CA ALA A 110 -8.55 -2.30 -13.31
C ALA A 110 -7.87 -2.52 -14.68
N GLN A 111 -7.32 -1.47 -15.29
CA GLN A 111 -6.53 -1.57 -16.51
C GLN A 111 -5.13 -2.09 -16.27
N ASP A 112 -4.46 -1.63 -15.22
CA ASP A 112 -3.04 -1.89 -15.00
C ASP A 112 -2.77 -3.21 -14.27
N LEU A 113 -3.60 -3.60 -13.30
CA LEU A 113 -3.37 -4.82 -12.53
C LEU A 113 -3.25 -6.09 -13.37
N PRO A 114 -4.08 -6.32 -14.40
CA PRO A 114 -3.90 -7.47 -15.30
C PRO A 114 -2.55 -7.45 -16.01
N LEU A 115 -2.10 -6.27 -16.45
CA LEU A 115 -0.80 -6.12 -17.13
C LEU A 115 0.35 -6.43 -16.17
N LEU A 116 0.31 -5.92 -14.94
CA LEU A 116 1.32 -6.18 -13.92
C LEU A 116 1.43 -7.68 -13.59
N VAL A 117 0.32 -8.40 -13.61
CA VAL A 117 0.26 -9.84 -13.33
C VAL A 117 0.78 -10.67 -14.51
N GLN A 118 0.46 -10.27 -15.76
CA GLN A 118 0.74 -11.03 -16.98
C GLN A 118 2.11 -10.78 -17.57
N GLU A 119 2.66 -9.59 -17.38
CA GLU A 119 3.96 -9.21 -17.94
C GLU A 119 5.09 -10.10 -17.41
N ALA A 120 5.99 -10.47 -18.31
CA ALA A 120 7.23 -11.16 -17.94
C ALA A 120 8.28 -10.13 -17.53
N TRP A 121 8.28 -9.81 -16.24
CA TRP A 121 9.26 -8.89 -15.67
C TRP A 121 10.60 -9.59 -15.48
N SER A 122 11.66 -8.98 -16.00
CA SER A 122 13.02 -9.44 -15.79
C SER A 122 13.90 -8.29 -15.36
N SER A 123 14.77 -8.53 -14.39
CA SER A 123 15.85 -7.59 -14.08
C SER A 123 16.82 -7.55 -15.25
N ARG A 124 17.15 -6.37 -15.68
CA ARG A 124 18.17 -6.16 -16.71
C ARG A 124 19.53 -5.93 -16.06
#